data_11dc5b88a98097c662b7b384cadefda5
#
_entry.id   11dc5b88a98097c662b7b384cadefda5
#
_cell.length_a   1.000
_cell.length_b   1.000
_cell.length_c   1.000
_cell.angle_alpha   90.00
_cell.angle_beta   90.00
_cell.angle_gamma   90.00
#
_symmetry.space_group_name_H-M   'P 1'
#
loop_
_entity.id
_entity.type
_entity.pdbx_description
1 polymer ?
#
loop_
_entity_poly.entity_id
_entity_poly.type
_entity_poly.pdbx_seq_one_letter_code
_entity_poly.pdbx_strand_id
1 'polypeptide(L)'
;MKIFLKMTVVSLLLLITVSCTEKQAGNSLPRSTPEAEGVSSQAILTFLDAAAANTDTEFQSFMFIRHGKVIAEGWWDPFAPELKHTLYSTSKSFTSTAIGLAISENKISLDDKLISFFPEQLPDTISENLSNVKIRDMLSMSVGQRRESPATGTEWVKDFLSVPVEYEPGTTYRYSSLASYMLSAIVQKVTGEKVIDYLTPRLFVPLGIEGADWETSPEGINTGGWGLRLKTEDLAKFGLLYLRNGKWNGKQILSENWVKEATSFKIHQNPNLTEAQRDSVNDSMQGYCYQFWRARNNSYMANGAYGQFVLIMPEKDAIVVFTAESNDMWGELDMVWKYLYPGIMDEPLPADENKSAELKRRLASLSLPVPPKNSNEAISSLISGKTITLAENQRQIQSMSLKFNDDLCSLSLKTDENEYSLTFAAGKWQLGETNMRGPNLFTRSANNQIGLPPFKIAGAYTWNEDRSLELTLRYIDCMHHQKYIFRFDDNNTALVDIIDSNSLRLRAPSIEGTIQ
;
A
#
# COMPACT_ATOMS: atom_id res chain seq x y z
N MET A 1 -48.78 -64.53 -52.41
CA MET A 1 -47.64 -64.67 -51.45
C MET A 1 -47.12 -63.26 -51.15
N LYS A 2 -47.66 -62.63 -50.09
CA LYS A 2 -47.34 -61.24 -49.71
C LYS A 2 -46.46 -61.31 -48.48
N ILE A 3 -45.23 -60.81 -48.63
CA ILE A 3 -44.25 -60.71 -47.55
C ILE A 3 -44.45 -59.32 -46.86
N PHE A 4 -44.82 -59.34 -45.58
CA PHE A 4 -44.90 -58.08 -44.73
C PHE A 4 -43.51 -57.79 -44.19
N LEU A 5 -42.98 -56.61 -44.54
CA LEU A 5 -41.76 -56.07 -44.00
C LEU A 5 -42.13 -55.20 -42.77
N LYS A 6 -41.74 -55.63 -41.58
CA LYS A 6 -41.87 -54.82 -40.33
C LYS A 6 -40.71 -53.85 -40.26
N MET A 7 -40.99 -52.57 -40.39
CA MET A 7 -40.05 -51.48 -40.02
C MET A 7 -40.08 -51.24 -38.50
N THR A 8 -38.96 -51.54 -37.87
CA THR A 8 -38.74 -51.18 -36.46
C THR A 8 -38.14 -49.78 -36.42
N VAL A 9 -38.88 -48.78 -35.90
CA VAL A 9 -38.40 -47.44 -35.65
C VAL A 9 -37.63 -47.45 -34.33
N VAL A 10 -36.32 -47.26 -34.38
CA VAL A 10 -35.47 -47.04 -33.22
C VAL A 10 -35.45 -45.55 -32.93
N SER A 11 -36.16 -45.12 -31.89
CA SER A 11 -36.10 -43.73 -31.37
C SER A 11 -34.80 -43.52 -30.59
N LEU A 12 -33.87 -42.80 -31.17
CA LEU A 12 -32.63 -42.35 -30.49
C LEU A 12 -32.95 -41.13 -29.62
N LEU A 13 -33.10 -41.34 -28.32
CA LEU A 13 -33.16 -40.22 -27.34
C LEU A 13 -31.77 -39.59 -27.22
N LEU A 14 -31.57 -38.42 -27.82
CA LEU A 14 -30.43 -37.57 -27.53
C LEU A 14 -30.60 -36.98 -26.12
N LEU A 15 -29.90 -37.50 -25.13
CA LEU A 15 -29.68 -36.86 -23.86
C LEU A 15 -28.75 -35.66 -24.07
N ILE A 16 -29.30 -34.46 -24.20
CA ILE A 16 -28.54 -33.21 -24.12
C ILE A 16 -28.15 -33.00 -22.65
N THR A 17 -26.96 -33.42 -22.28
CA THR A 17 -26.35 -32.97 -21.02
C THR A 17 -26.03 -31.49 -21.15
N VAL A 18 -26.89 -30.66 -20.59
CA VAL A 18 -26.55 -29.26 -20.34
C VAL A 18 -25.45 -29.27 -19.29
N SER A 19 -24.21 -29.23 -19.76
CA SER A 19 -23.07 -28.90 -18.92
C SER A 19 -23.25 -27.44 -18.50
N CYS A 20 -23.76 -27.20 -17.30
CA CYS A 20 -23.58 -25.93 -16.64
C CYS A 20 -22.06 -25.75 -16.45
N THR A 21 -21.41 -25.09 -17.40
CA THR A 21 -20.16 -24.43 -17.13
C THR A 21 -20.47 -23.42 -16.02
N GLU A 22 -20.10 -23.76 -14.78
CA GLU A 22 -19.93 -22.73 -13.76
C GLU A 22 -19.07 -21.64 -14.41
N LYS A 23 -19.69 -20.48 -14.68
CA LYS A 23 -18.95 -19.25 -14.96
C LYS A 23 -18.00 -19.15 -13.77
N GLN A 24 -16.70 -19.31 -13.98
CA GLN A 24 -15.70 -18.91 -13.02
C GLN A 24 -16.13 -17.52 -12.53
N ALA A 25 -16.52 -17.43 -11.26
CA ALA A 25 -16.82 -16.16 -10.64
C ALA A 25 -15.62 -15.26 -10.95
N GLY A 26 -15.86 -14.14 -11.59
CA GLY A 26 -14.77 -13.23 -11.95
C GLY A 26 -13.93 -12.94 -10.71
N ASN A 27 -12.63 -12.65 -10.87
CA ASN A 27 -11.68 -12.40 -9.78
C ASN A 27 -12.08 -11.23 -8.86
N SER A 28 -13.19 -10.55 -9.12
CA SER A 28 -13.71 -9.39 -8.37
C SER A 28 -14.68 -9.81 -7.26
N LEU A 29 -14.68 -9.06 -6.15
CA LEU A 29 -15.68 -9.20 -5.09
C LEU A 29 -17.08 -8.87 -5.62
N PRO A 30 -18.16 -9.49 -5.11
CA PRO A 30 -19.52 -9.11 -5.46
C PRO A 30 -19.82 -7.67 -4.97
N ARG A 31 -20.68 -6.96 -5.70
CA ARG A 31 -21.13 -5.59 -5.36
C ARG A 31 -22.58 -5.63 -4.89
N SER A 32 -22.94 -4.69 -4.00
CA SER A 32 -24.28 -4.50 -3.47
C SER A 32 -24.54 -3.00 -3.24
N THR A 33 -25.76 -2.64 -2.87
CA THR A 33 -26.06 -1.29 -2.40
C THR A 33 -25.82 -1.20 -0.89
N PRO A 34 -25.42 -0.02 -0.37
CA PRO A 34 -25.23 0.16 1.07
C PRO A 34 -26.46 -0.24 1.89
N GLU A 35 -27.66 0.22 1.49
CA GLU A 35 -28.91 -0.02 2.20
C GLU A 35 -29.25 -1.52 2.26
N ALA A 36 -29.03 -2.28 1.19
CA ALA A 36 -29.27 -3.73 1.17
C ALA A 36 -28.37 -4.49 2.17
N GLU A 37 -27.23 -3.92 2.51
CA GLU A 37 -26.27 -4.48 3.46
C GLU A 37 -26.29 -3.72 4.81
N GLY A 38 -27.37 -2.99 5.11
CA GLY A 38 -27.58 -2.33 6.41
C GLY A 38 -26.70 -1.09 6.65
N VAL A 39 -26.22 -0.43 5.59
CA VAL A 39 -25.44 0.80 5.70
C VAL A 39 -26.13 1.93 4.98
N SER A 40 -26.20 3.12 5.61
CA SER A 40 -26.80 4.29 4.98
C SER A 40 -25.87 4.91 3.95
N SER A 41 -26.35 5.12 2.72
CA SER A 41 -25.64 5.93 1.72
C SER A 41 -25.32 7.34 2.23
N GLN A 42 -26.17 7.92 3.09
CA GLN A 42 -25.91 9.22 3.72
C GLN A 42 -24.68 9.18 4.64
N ALA A 43 -24.45 8.09 5.38
CA ALA A 43 -23.27 7.94 6.24
C ALA A 43 -21.98 7.97 5.40
N ILE A 44 -21.98 7.28 4.26
CA ILE A 44 -20.84 7.27 3.32
C ILE A 44 -20.64 8.65 2.69
N LEU A 45 -21.70 9.34 2.29
CA LEU A 45 -21.63 10.72 1.77
C LEU A 45 -21.00 11.65 2.80
N THR A 46 -21.44 11.56 4.07
CA THR A 46 -20.89 12.38 5.16
C THR A 46 -19.41 12.10 5.40
N PHE A 47 -18.99 10.82 5.31
CA PHE A 47 -17.57 10.45 5.36
C PHE A 47 -16.79 11.09 4.20
N LEU A 48 -17.30 11.02 2.96
CA LEU A 48 -16.66 11.62 1.79
C LEU A 48 -16.56 13.15 1.88
N ASP A 49 -17.55 13.80 2.49
CA ASP A 49 -17.53 15.25 2.72
C ASP A 49 -16.45 15.61 3.77
N ALA A 50 -16.35 14.82 4.85
CA ALA A 50 -15.29 14.98 5.84
C ALA A 50 -13.90 14.73 5.25
N ALA A 51 -13.76 13.71 4.40
CA ALA A 51 -12.52 13.41 3.69
C ALA A 51 -12.12 14.55 2.74
N ALA A 52 -13.07 15.15 2.02
CA ALA A 52 -12.83 16.28 1.13
C ALA A 52 -12.46 17.58 1.88
N ALA A 53 -12.93 17.74 3.11
CA ALA A 53 -12.61 18.88 3.97
C ALA A 53 -11.29 18.71 4.75
N ASN A 54 -10.72 17.52 4.78
CA ASN A 54 -9.47 17.24 5.50
C ASN A 54 -8.27 17.68 4.65
N THR A 55 -7.46 18.57 5.19
CA THR A 55 -6.25 19.10 4.52
C THR A 55 -4.98 18.32 4.89
N ASP A 56 -5.03 17.45 5.89
CA ASP A 56 -3.89 16.67 6.35
C ASP A 56 -3.80 15.31 5.65
N THR A 57 -4.87 14.91 4.94
CA THR A 57 -4.98 13.64 4.25
C THR A 57 -5.43 13.82 2.80
N GLU A 58 -4.66 13.31 1.88
CA GLU A 58 -5.02 13.15 0.48
C GLU A 58 -5.42 11.70 0.23
N PHE A 59 -6.72 11.41 0.26
CA PHE A 59 -7.23 10.08 -0.09
C PHE A 59 -6.99 9.77 -1.56
N GLN A 60 -6.62 8.53 -1.87
CA GLN A 60 -6.30 8.07 -3.22
C GLN A 60 -7.20 6.92 -3.67
N SER A 61 -7.59 6.05 -2.73
CA SER A 61 -8.62 5.03 -2.96
C SER A 61 -9.42 4.75 -1.69
N PHE A 62 -10.64 4.28 -1.86
CA PHE A 62 -11.55 3.90 -0.80
C PHE A 62 -12.39 2.70 -1.23
N MET A 63 -12.54 1.71 -0.35
CA MET A 63 -13.44 0.57 -0.55
C MET A 63 -14.06 0.16 0.77
N PHE A 64 -15.39 0.05 0.79
CA PHE A 64 -16.17 -0.39 1.95
C PHE A 64 -16.88 -1.70 1.63
N ILE A 65 -16.59 -2.73 2.43
CA ILE A 65 -17.11 -4.07 2.28
C ILE A 65 -18.02 -4.38 3.46
N ARG A 66 -19.18 -4.96 3.19
CA ARG A 66 -20.14 -5.45 4.18
C ARG A 66 -20.69 -6.80 3.74
N HIS A 67 -20.78 -7.79 4.65
CA HIS A 67 -21.23 -9.16 4.36
C HIS A 67 -20.51 -9.81 3.16
N GLY A 68 -19.22 -9.44 2.96
CA GLY A 68 -18.41 -9.91 1.84
C GLY A 68 -18.70 -9.27 0.48
N LYS A 69 -19.51 -8.22 0.43
CA LYS A 69 -19.85 -7.46 -0.79
C LYS A 69 -19.31 -6.04 -0.70
N VAL A 70 -18.82 -5.51 -1.80
CA VAL A 70 -18.44 -4.10 -1.91
C VAL A 70 -19.71 -3.26 -2.00
N ILE A 71 -19.87 -2.33 -1.06
CA ILE A 71 -21.04 -1.43 -0.97
C ILE A 71 -20.71 0.01 -1.36
N ALA A 72 -19.42 0.37 -1.34
CA ALA A 72 -18.92 1.63 -1.88
C ALA A 72 -17.46 1.46 -2.29
N GLU A 73 -17.08 2.08 -3.41
CA GLU A 73 -15.71 2.09 -3.89
C GLU A 73 -15.47 3.37 -4.70
N GLY A 74 -14.26 3.93 -4.60
CA GLY A 74 -13.89 5.13 -5.33
C GLY A 74 -12.38 5.33 -5.36
N TRP A 75 -11.91 5.98 -6.42
CA TRP A 75 -10.52 6.37 -6.63
C TRP A 75 -10.48 7.85 -6.98
N TRP A 76 -9.52 8.56 -6.40
CA TRP A 76 -9.29 9.97 -6.74
C TRP A 76 -8.40 10.06 -7.97
N ASP A 77 -8.98 10.44 -9.12
CA ASP A 77 -8.19 10.65 -10.36
C ASP A 77 -6.92 11.48 -10.07
N PRO A 78 -5.71 11.05 -10.48
CA PRO A 78 -5.39 10.05 -11.50
C PRO A 78 -5.19 8.59 -10.97
N PHE A 79 -5.53 8.31 -9.72
CA PHE A 79 -5.57 6.93 -9.23
C PHE A 79 -6.75 6.17 -9.81
N ALA A 80 -6.59 4.85 -10.01
CA ALA A 80 -7.56 4.02 -10.69
C ALA A 80 -7.56 2.58 -10.14
N PRO A 81 -8.66 1.81 -10.31
CA PRO A 81 -8.80 0.48 -9.70
C PRO A 81 -7.77 -0.56 -10.19
N GLU A 82 -7.24 -0.40 -11.40
CA GLU A 82 -6.23 -1.27 -11.97
C GLU A 82 -4.80 -0.99 -11.47
N LEU A 83 -4.58 0.16 -10.83
CA LEU A 83 -3.26 0.54 -10.33
C LEU A 83 -2.97 -0.16 -9.01
N LYS A 84 -1.75 -0.66 -8.89
CA LYS A 84 -1.19 -1.10 -7.62
C LYS A 84 -0.80 0.12 -6.80
N HIS A 85 -0.68 -0.07 -5.50
CA HIS A 85 -0.28 0.98 -4.59
C HIS A 85 0.78 0.46 -3.62
N THR A 86 1.80 1.26 -3.34
CA THR A 86 2.82 0.95 -2.32
C THR A 86 2.17 0.90 -0.94
N LEU A 87 2.34 -0.21 -0.24
CA LEU A 87 1.62 -0.49 1.01
C LEU A 87 2.38 -0.15 2.27
N TYR A 88 3.67 0.16 2.17
CA TYR A 88 4.53 0.31 3.33
C TYR A 88 4.32 -0.82 4.34
N SER A 89 4.09 -0.48 5.60
CA SER A 89 4.02 -1.47 6.70
C SER A 89 2.82 -2.40 6.64
N THR A 90 1.80 -2.17 5.82
CA THR A 90 0.74 -3.15 5.55
C THR A 90 1.33 -4.46 4.99
N SER A 91 2.49 -4.40 4.32
CA SER A 91 3.28 -5.56 3.89
C SER A 91 3.58 -6.55 5.02
N LYS A 92 3.72 -6.07 6.25
CA LYS A 92 4.02 -6.89 7.43
C LYS A 92 2.96 -7.96 7.70
N SER A 93 1.70 -7.63 7.46
CA SER A 93 0.60 -8.58 7.65
C SER A 93 0.64 -9.71 6.62
N PHE A 94 1.13 -9.45 5.42
CA PHE A 94 1.39 -10.49 4.41
C PHE A 94 2.59 -11.36 4.78
N THR A 95 3.65 -10.77 5.34
CA THR A 95 4.79 -11.52 5.87
C THR A 95 4.36 -12.43 7.04
N SER A 96 3.52 -11.92 7.95
CA SER A 96 2.90 -12.72 9.01
C SER A 96 2.08 -13.88 8.44
N THR A 97 1.31 -13.65 7.38
CA THR A 97 0.55 -14.70 6.68
C THR A 97 1.48 -15.78 6.11
N ALA A 98 2.63 -15.41 5.55
CA ALA A 98 3.63 -16.37 5.09
C ALA A 98 4.19 -17.23 6.23
N ILE A 99 4.45 -16.63 7.40
CA ILE A 99 4.84 -17.37 8.61
C ILE A 99 3.74 -18.36 9.03
N GLY A 100 2.47 -17.93 9.03
CA GLY A 100 1.33 -18.80 9.35
C GLY A 100 1.19 -19.99 8.42
N LEU A 101 1.42 -19.79 7.13
CA LEU A 101 1.44 -20.86 6.13
C LEU A 101 2.64 -21.81 6.35
N ALA A 102 3.83 -21.28 6.62
CA ALA A 102 5.02 -22.09 6.90
C ALA A 102 4.86 -22.93 8.18
N ILE A 103 4.18 -22.41 9.20
CA ILE A 103 3.83 -23.17 10.41
C ILE A 103 2.84 -24.30 10.07
N SER A 104 1.80 -24.01 9.26
CA SER A 104 0.83 -25.02 8.86
C SER A 104 1.43 -26.13 7.98
N GLU A 105 2.53 -25.84 7.29
CA GLU A 105 3.33 -26.79 6.52
C GLU A 105 4.41 -27.51 7.38
N ASN A 106 4.44 -27.29 8.70
CA ASN A 106 5.42 -27.84 9.64
C ASN A 106 6.88 -27.51 9.30
N LYS A 107 7.14 -26.36 8.67
CA LYS A 107 8.49 -25.90 8.34
C LYS A 107 9.16 -25.15 9.47
N ILE A 108 8.36 -24.46 10.29
CA ILE A 108 8.78 -23.65 11.45
C ILE A 108 7.72 -23.69 12.54
N SER A 109 8.11 -23.26 13.75
CA SER A 109 7.19 -23.03 14.87
C SER A 109 7.39 -21.64 15.46
N LEU A 110 6.40 -21.16 16.22
CA LEU A 110 6.49 -19.86 16.92
C LEU A 110 7.64 -19.84 17.96
N ASP A 111 8.07 -20.98 18.47
CA ASP A 111 9.10 -21.11 19.48
C ASP A 111 10.51 -21.35 18.92
N ASP A 112 10.65 -21.46 17.60
CA ASP A 112 11.95 -21.60 16.98
C ASP A 112 12.79 -20.34 17.20
N LYS A 113 14.06 -20.56 17.56
CA LYS A 113 15.00 -19.48 17.90
C LYS A 113 15.56 -18.83 16.64
N LEU A 114 15.59 -17.51 16.60
CA LEU A 114 16.13 -16.72 15.48
C LEU A 114 17.54 -17.17 15.07
N ILE A 115 18.41 -17.38 16.04
CA ILE A 115 19.82 -17.73 15.80
C ILE A 115 20.00 -19.07 15.07
N SER A 116 19.04 -19.99 15.16
CA SER A 116 19.11 -21.29 14.50
C SER A 116 19.00 -21.23 12.98
N PHE A 117 18.44 -20.15 12.44
CA PHE A 117 18.25 -19.98 10.99
C PHE A 117 19.49 -19.40 10.29
N PHE A 118 20.35 -18.66 11.01
CA PHE A 118 21.46 -17.91 10.43
C PHE A 118 22.77 -18.12 11.20
N PRO A 119 23.21 -19.37 11.46
CA PRO A 119 24.40 -19.64 12.26
C PRO A 119 25.68 -19.04 11.68
N GLU A 120 25.73 -18.85 10.36
CA GLU A 120 26.86 -18.27 9.63
C GLU A 120 26.97 -16.75 9.71
N GLN A 121 25.93 -16.06 10.23
CA GLN A 121 25.85 -14.59 10.30
C GLN A 121 25.78 -14.06 11.74
N LEU A 122 25.99 -14.92 12.70
CA LEU A 122 25.96 -14.57 14.12
C LEU A 122 27.17 -13.70 14.51
N PRO A 123 27.01 -12.76 15.46
CA PRO A 123 28.14 -12.04 16.03
C PRO A 123 29.07 -12.97 16.84
N ASP A 124 30.33 -12.57 17.01
CA ASP A 124 31.32 -13.35 17.76
C ASP A 124 30.86 -13.67 19.19
N THR A 125 30.08 -12.80 19.80
CA THR A 125 29.50 -13.00 21.14
C THR A 125 27.97 -12.99 21.05
N ILE A 126 27.36 -14.11 21.41
CA ILE A 126 25.92 -14.28 21.49
C ILE A 126 25.46 -14.02 22.92
N SER A 127 24.71 -12.93 23.14
CA SER A 127 24.12 -12.67 24.45
C SER A 127 23.02 -13.68 24.78
N GLU A 128 22.71 -13.85 26.06
CA GLU A 128 21.60 -14.71 26.50
C GLU A 128 20.27 -14.26 25.87
N ASN A 129 20.00 -12.96 25.87
CA ASN A 129 18.80 -12.43 25.25
C ASN A 129 18.72 -12.75 23.74
N LEU A 130 19.80 -12.50 22.97
CA LEU A 130 19.83 -12.84 21.55
C LEU A 130 19.57 -14.34 21.32
N SER A 131 20.16 -15.21 22.18
CA SER A 131 19.98 -16.66 22.11
C SER A 131 18.54 -17.11 22.39
N ASN A 132 17.72 -16.26 23.00
CA ASN A 132 16.34 -16.53 23.38
C ASN A 132 15.30 -15.89 22.46
N VAL A 133 15.69 -15.02 21.50
CA VAL A 133 14.75 -14.43 20.52
C VAL A 133 14.08 -15.53 19.70
N LYS A 134 12.76 -15.51 19.65
CA LYS A 134 11.91 -16.47 18.93
C LYS A 134 11.16 -15.80 17.78
N ILE A 135 10.60 -16.58 16.88
CA ILE A 135 9.73 -16.10 15.79
C ILE A 135 8.57 -15.26 16.36
N ARG A 136 7.93 -15.70 17.46
CA ARG A 136 6.83 -14.94 18.09
C ARG A 136 7.23 -13.54 18.55
N ASP A 137 8.47 -13.35 18.99
CA ASP A 137 8.96 -12.05 19.48
C ASP A 137 9.15 -11.05 18.33
N MET A 138 9.58 -11.54 17.17
CA MET A 138 9.65 -10.73 15.94
C MET A 138 8.25 -10.37 15.43
N LEU A 139 7.31 -11.34 15.44
CA LEU A 139 5.92 -11.13 15.03
C LEU A 139 5.22 -10.09 15.91
N SER A 140 5.45 -10.09 17.22
CA SER A 140 4.83 -9.18 18.18
C SER A 140 5.60 -7.87 18.41
N MET A 141 6.67 -7.61 17.63
CA MET A 141 7.51 -6.41 17.81
C MET A 141 8.13 -6.31 19.22
N SER A 142 8.57 -7.43 19.78
CA SER A 142 9.12 -7.53 21.12
C SER A 142 10.47 -8.26 21.18
N VAL A 143 11.31 -8.04 20.16
CA VAL A 143 12.66 -8.64 20.05
C VAL A 143 13.55 -8.28 21.22
N GLY A 144 13.37 -7.10 21.83
CA GLY A 144 14.20 -6.59 22.92
C GLY A 144 15.37 -5.71 22.48
N GLN A 145 15.47 -5.36 21.21
CA GLN A 145 16.44 -4.37 20.72
C GLN A 145 15.97 -2.95 21.04
N ARG A 146 16.86 -2.10 21.56
CA ARG A 146 16.56 -0.71 21.87
C ARG A 146 16.51 0.20 20.64
N ARG A 147 17.28 -0.13 19.62
CA ARG A 147 17.36 0.59 18.35
C ARG A 147 17.21 -0.37 17.18
N GLU A 148 16.69 0.13 16.08
CA GLU A 148 16.63 -0.61 14.83
C GLU A 148 17.97 -0.52 14.08
N SER A 149 18.35 -1.56 13.34
CA SER A 149 19.44 -1.49 12.37
C SER A 149 19.06 -0.51 11.26
N PRO A 150 19.97 0.35 10.77
CA PRO A 150 19.64 1.39 9.80
C PRO A 150 19.38 0.88 8.38
N ALA A 151 19.58 -0.42 8.08
CA ALA A 151 19.47 -1.01 6.74
C ALA A 151 20.27 -0.29 5.64
N THR A 152 21.37 0.38 6.02
CA THR A 152 22.24 1.14 5.11
C THR A 152 23.37 0.29 4.51
N GLY A 153 23.64 -0.87 5.10
CA GLY A 153 24.58 -1.85 4.58
C GLY A 153 23.95 -2.79 3.54
N THR A 154 24.72 -3.76 3.09
CA THR A 154 24.29 -4.77 2.10
C THR A 154 24.04 -6.14 2.72
N GLU A 155 24.30 -6.34 4.03
CA GLU A 155 24.17 -7.59 4.79
C GLU A 155 23.15 -7.39 5.94
N TRP A 156 21.88 -7.19 5.60
CA TRP A 156 20.84 -6.78 6.58
C TRP A 156 20.55 -7.84 7.65
N VAL A 157 20.69 -9.12 7.32
CA VAL A 157 20.55 -10.21 8.33
C VAL A 157 21.63 -10.09 9.38
N LYS A 158 22.89 -9.95 8.96
CA LYS A 158 24.05 -9.78 9.85
C LYS A 158 23.96 -8.47 10.65
N ASP A 159 23.58 -7.38 9.98
CA ASP A 159 23.39 -6.08 10.61
C ASP A 159 22.35 -6.15 11.73
N PHE A 160 21.20 -6.84 11.49
CA PHE A 160 20.16 -7.04 12.49
C PHE A 160 20.67 -7.86 13.69
N LEU A 161 21.34 -8.98 13.42
CA LEU A 161 21.87 -9.87 14.47
C LEU A 161 22.98 -9.21 15.31
N SER A 162 23.67 -8.21 14.77
CA SER A 162 24.72 -7.45 15.45
C SER A 162 24.18 -6.36 16.38
N VAL A 163 22.89 -5.99 16.29
CA VAL A 163 22.28 -5.03 17.21
C VAL A 163 22.02 -5.69 18.56
N PRO A 164 22.51 -5.12 19.68
CA PRO A 164 22.32 -5.70 21.01
C PRO A 164 20.84 -5.88 21.37
N VAL A 165 20.50 -7.04 21.92
CA VAL A 165 19.20 -7.35 22.52
C VAL A 165 19.30 -7.01 24.00
N GLU A 166 18.86 -5.79 24.38
CA GLU A 166 19.06 -5.22 25.72
C GLU A 166 17.97 -5.66 26.71
N TYR A 167 16.75 -5.90 26.21
CA TYR A 167 15.61 -6.33 27.00
C TYR A 167 15.34 -7.82 26.78
N GLU A 168 14.72 -8.47 27.76
CA GLU A 168 14.24 -9.84 27.62
C GLU A 168 13.23 -9.92 26.46
N PRO A 169 13.43 -10.84 25.49
CA PRO A 169 12.48 -11.01 24.36
C PRO A 169 11.07 -11.30 24.85
N GLY A 170 10.09 -10.71 24.18
CA GLY A 170 8.68 -10.84 24.54
C GLY A 170 8.16 -9.83 25.56
N THR A 171 9.03 -9.03 26.21
CA THR A 171 8.62 -8.16 27.35
C THR A 171 8.39 -6.70 26.98
N THR A 172 9.06 -6.18 25.95
CA THR A 172 9.05 -4.76 25.61
C THR A 172 8.72 -4.55 24.15
N TYR A 173 7.64 -3.81 23.90
CA TYR A 173 7.26 -3.44 22.54
C TYR A 173 8.24 -2.43 21.93
N ARG A 174 8.74 -2.76 20.77
CA ARG A 174 9.56 -1.87 19.94
C ARG A 174 9.30 -2.16 18.46
N TYR A 175 8.57 -1.25 17.81
CA TYR A 175 8.29 -1.40 16.38
C TYR A 175 9.59 -1.43 15.58
N SER A 176 9.77 -2.46 14.76
CA SER A 176 10.97 -2.67 13.93
C SER A 176 10.60 -3.26 12.58
N SER A 177 10.92 -2.53 11.51
CA SER A 177 10.72 -3.03 10.15
C SER A 177 11.72 -4.13 9.80
N LEU A 178 12.91 -4.09 10.41
CA LEU A 178 13.94 -5.12 10.22
C LEU A 178 13.59 -6.43 10.96
N ALA A 179 12.80 -6.40 12.03
CA ALA A 179 12.25 -7.62 12.62
C ALA A 179 11.32 -8.35 11.62
N SER A 180 10.53 -7.60 10.86
CA SER A 180 9.69 -8.16 9.79
C SER A 180 10.53 -8.64 8.59
N TYR A 181 11.62 -7.96 8.27
CA TYR A 181 12.58 -8.42 7.29
C TYR A 181 13.20 -9.78 7.71
N MET A 182 13.56 -9.96 8.98
CA MET A 182 14.05 -11.24 9.49
C MET A 182 13.02 -12.35 9.35
N LEU A 183 11.72 -12.08 9.54
CA LEU A 183 10.66 -13.05 9.25
C LEU A 183 10.62 -13.43 7.77
N SER A 184 10.78 -12.46 6.86
CA SER A 184 10.90 -12.69 5.42
C SER A 184 12.13 -13.55 5.09
N ALA A 185 13.27 -13.23 5.70
CA ALA A 185 14.51 -13.99 5.54
C ALA A 185 14.38 -15.45 6.04
N ILE A 186 13.67 -15.67 7.15
CA ILE A 186 13.37 -17.02 7.66
C ILE A 186 12.51 -17.79 6.66
N VAL A 187 11.42 -17.18 6.13
CA VAL A 187 10.59 -17.84 5.10
C VAL A 187 11.46 -18.26 3.92
N GLN A 188 12.28 -17.36 3.37
CA GLN A 188 13.17 -17.69 2.25
C GLN A 188 14.18 -18.77 2.61
N LYS A 189 14.76 -18.75 3.82
CA LYS A 189 15.74 -19.74 4.28
C LYS A 189 15.15 -21.16 4.35
N VAL A 190 13.90 -21.30 4.86
CA VAL A 190 13.30 -22.62 5.09
C VAL A 190 12.52 -23.15 3.88
N THR A 191 12.16 -22.29 2.93
CA THR A 191 11.37 -22.67 1.74
C THR A 191 12.20 -22.66 0.45
N GLY A 192 13.29 -21.90 0.41
CA GLY A 192 14.05 -21.59 -0.81
C GLY A 192 13.35 -20.56 -1.73
N GLU A 193 12.20 -20.05 -1.33
CA GLU A 193 11.36 -19.13 -2.11
C GLU A 193 11.34 -17.74 -1.46
N LYS A 194 11.39 -16.65 -2.24
CA LYS A 194 11.07 -15.31 -1.72
C LYS A 194 9.65 -15.30 -1.17
N VAL A 195 9.35 -14.41 -0.22
CA VAL A 195 7.99 -14.34 0.35
C VAL A 195 6.92 -14.15 -0.72
N ILE A 196 7.17 -13.31 -1.73
CA ILE A 196 6.21 -13.11 -2.83
C ILE A 196 5.98 -14.39 -3.62
N ASP A 197 7.03 -15.15 -3.93
CA ASP A 197 6.96 -16.40 -4.69
C ASP A 197 6.26 -17.49 -3.85
N TYR A 198 6.56 -17.54 -2.55
CA TYR A 198 5.93 -18.46 -1.60
C TYR A 198 4.42 -18.19 -1.43
N LEU A 199 4.03 -16.90 -1.33
CA LEU A 199 2.62 -16.50 -1.20
C LEU A 199 1.84 -16.64 -2.51
N THR A 200 2.47 -16.55 -3.67
CA THR A 200 1.77 -16.56 -4.95
C THR A 200 0.85 -17.77 -5.11
N PRO A 201 1.31 -19.03 -5.05
CA PRO A 201 0.43 -20.19 -5.20
C PRO A 201 -0.47 -20.44 -3.98
N ARG A 202 -0.08 -19.98 -2.79
CA ARG A 202 -0.75 -20.29 -1.52
C ARG A 202 -1.81 -19.28 -1.11
N LEU A 203 -1.61 -18.01 -1.49
CA LEU A 203 -2.48 -16.89 -1.11
C LEU A 203 -2.98 -16.11 -2.33
N PHE A 204 -2.08 -15.61 -3.18
CA PHE A 204 -2.45 -14.66 -4.23
C PHE A 204 -3.31 -15.32 -5.32
N VAL A 205 -2.90 -16.45 -5.84
CA VAL A 205 -3.69 -17.19 -6.85
C VAL A 205 -5.06 -17.60 -6.31
N PRO A 206 -5.21 -18.23 -5.12
CA PRO A 206 -6.52 -18.54 -4.56
C PRO A 206 -7.45 -17.32 -4.38
N LEU A 207 -6.91 -16.14 -4.03
CA LEU A 207 -7.68 -14.91 -3.89
C LEU A 207 -7.91 -14.18 -5.22
N GLY A 208 -7.33 -14.65 -6.32
CA GLY A 208 -7.36 -13.95 -7.61
C GLY A 208 -6.62 -12.61 -7.57
N ILE A 209 -5.51 -12.55 -6.84
CA ILE A 209 -4.58 -11.41 -6.78
C ILE A 209 -3.52 -11.62 -7.86
N GLU A 210 -3.41 -10.66 -8.78
CA GLU A 210 -2.52 -10.74 -9.92
C GLU A 210 -1.59 -9.52 -9.99
N GLY A 211 -0.34 -9.73 -10.43
CA GLY A 211 0.61 -8.67 -10.69
C GLY A 211 1.20 -8.03 -9.44
N ALA A 212 1.13 -8.70 -8.28
CA ALA A 212 1.84 -8.27 -7.08
C ALA A 212 3.34 -8.10 -7.35
N ASP A 213 3.96 -7.10 -6.75
CA ASP A 213 5.41 -6.97 -6.70
C ASP A 213 5.87 -6.53 -5.30
N TRP A 214 7.13 -6.80 -4.99
CA TRP A 214 7.69 -6.57 -3.66
C TRP A 214 9.16 -6.20 -3.74
N GLU A 215 9.54 -5.11 -3.09
CA GLU A 215 10.94 -4.71 -2.96
C GLU A 215 11.81 -5.81 -2.35
N THR A 216 13.07 -5.84 -2.75
CA THR A 216 14.09 -6.73 -2.16
C THR A 216 15.20 -5.93 -1.49
N SER A 217 15.84 -6.55 -0.50
CA SER A 217 17.12 -6.11 0.03
C SER A 217 18.24 -6.31 -1.01
N PRO A 218 19.44 -5.76 -0.77
CA PRO A 218 20.64 -6.08 -1.56
C PRO A 218 20.98 -7.58 -1.57
N GLU A 219 20.56 -8.34 -0.54
CA GLU A 219 20.71 -9.80 -0.45
C GLU A 219 19.69 -10.57 -1.30
N GLY A 220 18.77 -9.86 -1.99
CA GLY A 220 17.73 -10.48 -2.81
C GLY A 220 16.56 -11.08 -2.03
N ILE A 221 16.39 -10.71 -0.75
CA ILE A 221 15.29 -11.12 0.11
C ILE A 221 14.21 -10.04 0.06
N ASN A 222 12.91 -10.40 -0.05
CA ASN A 222 11.85 -9.40 0.06
C ASN A 222 11.93 -8.64 1.39
N THR A 223 11.71 -7.31 1.37
CA THR A 223 11.87 -6.45 2.55
C THR A 223 10.97 -6.83 3.72
N GLY A 224 9.88 -7.54 3.46
CA GLY A 224 8.97 -8.09 4.49
C GLY A 224 8.25 -7.04 5.34
N GLY A 225 8.96 -6.01 5.76
CA GLY A 225 8.44 -4.92 6.58
C GLY A 225 7.79 -3.77 5.80
N TRP A 226 8.02 -3.71 4.48
CA TRP A 226 7.48 -2.73 3.52
C TRP A 226 7.64 -3.25 2.09
N GLY A 227 7.28 -2.46 1.10
CA GLY A 227 7.66 -2.66 -0.30
C GLY A 227 6.72 -3.54 -1.13
N LEU A 228 5.69 -4.16 -0.54
CA LEU A 228 4.62 -4.83 -1.28
C LEU A 228 3.73 -3.79 -1.96
N ARG A 229 3.35 -4.03 -3.22
CA ARG A 229 2.36 -3.24 -3.96
C ARG A 229 1.22 -4.13 -4.45
N LEU A 230 -0.01 -3.74 -4.13
CA LEU A 230 -1.26 -4.41 -4.51
C LEU A 230 -2.32 -3.38 -4.89
N LYS A 231 -3.39 -3.85 -5.55
CA LYS A 231 -4.59 -3.06 -5.81
C LYS A 231 -5.45 -2.93 -4.56
N THR A 232 -6.28 -1.90 -4.48
CA THR A 232 -7.20 -1.69 -3.35
C THR A 232 -8.14 -2.88 -3.14
N GLU A 233 -8.67 -3.47 -4.22
CA GLU A 233 -9.53 -4.66 -4.11
C GLU A 233 -8.78 -5.90 -3.61
N ASP A 234 -7.48 -6.01 -3.89
CA ASP A 234 -6.67 -7.11 -3.37
C ASP A 234 -6.48 -7.01 -1.85
N LEU A 235 -6.37 -5.78 -1.34
CA LEU A 235 -6.38 -5.51 0.10
C LEU A 235 -7.73 -5.88 0.73
N ALA A 236 -8.83 -5.57 0.06
CA ALA A 236 -10.17 -5.93 0.52
C ALA A 236 -10.36 -7.46 0.58
N LYS A 237 -9.87 -8.20 -0.43
CA LYS A 237 -9.87 -9.68 -0.42
C LYS A 237 -9.02 -10.24 0.72
N PHE A 238 -7.86 -9.67 0.97
CA PHE A 238 -7.02 -10.03 2.11
C PHE A 238 -7.74 -9.80 3.44
N GLY A 239 -8.36 -8.64 3.64
CA GLY A 239 -9.17 -8.35 4.80
C GLY A 239 -10.32 -9.34 4.97
N LEU A 240 -11.01 -9.68 3.87
CA LEU A 240 -12.13 -10.62 3.88
C LEU A 240 -11.68 -12.06 4.24
N LEU A 241 -10.49 -12.49 3.79
CA LEU A 241 -9.91 -13.77 4.19
C LEU A 241 -9.76 -13.84 5.72
N TYR A 242 -9.24 -12.79 6.35
CA TYR A 242 -9.08 -12.71 7.80
C TYR A 242 -10.43 -12.62 8.53
N LEU A 243 -11.37 -11.80 8.03
CA LEU A 243 -12.72 -11.71 8.56
C LEU A 243 -13.46 -13.06 8.51
N ARG A 244 -13.19 -13.90 7.52
CA ARG A 244 -13.77 -15.24 7.33
C ARG A 244 -12.90 -16.36 7.94
N ASN A 245 -12.08 -16.06 8.94
CA ASN A 245 -11.23 -17.02 9.64
C ASN A 245 -10.39 -17.90 8.68
N GLY A 246 -9.84 -17.27 7.65
CA GLY A 246 -8.96 -17.92 6.68
C GLY A 246 -9.67 -18.73 5.59
N LYS A 247 -11.01 -18.63 5.48
CA LYS A 247 -11.79 -19.30 4.43
C LYS A 247 -12.00 -18.39 3.21
N TRP A 248 -11.82 -18.96 2.02
CA TRP A 248 -12.08 -18.30 0.74
C TRP A 248 -12.77 -19.24 -0.21
N ASN A 249 -13.93 -18.85 -0.74
CA ASN A 249 -14.74 -19.67 -1.66
C ASN A 249 -14.93 -21.12 -1.16
N GLY A 250 -15.23 -21.28 0.13
CA GLY A 250 -15.46 -22.58 0.79
C GLY A 250 -14.19 -23.37 1.12
N LYS A 251 -13.00 -22.91 0.72
CA LYS A 251 -11.72 -23.56 1.03
C LYS A 251 -11.01 -22.87 2.17
N GLN A 252 -10.35 -23.64 3.05
CA GLN A 252 -9.46 -23.11 4.09
C GLN A 252 -8.11 -22.80 3.45
N ILE A 253 -7.81 -21.51 3.26
CA ILE A 253 -6.53 -21.01 2.70
C ILE A 253 -5.51 -20.79 3.81
N LEU A 254 -5.95 -20.22 4.92
CA LEU A 254 -5.14 -19.96 6.10
C LEU A 254 -5.83 -20.60 7.31
N SER A 255 -5.11 -21.33 8.15
CA SER A 255 -5.74 -22.02 9.27
C SER A 255 -6.49 -21.06 10.20
N GLU A 256 -7.66 -21.46 10.68
CA GLU A 256 -8.46 -20.67 11.64
C GLU A 256 -7.65 -20.36 12.91
N ASN A 257 -6.86 -21.34 13.39
CA ASN A 257 -5.98 -21.16 14.53
C ASN A 257 -4.96 -20.05 14.28
N TRP A 258 -4.38 -19.97 13.07
CA TRP A 258 -3.45 -18.90 12.76
C TRP A 258 -4.14 -17.54 12.72
N VAL A 259 -5.30 -17.42 12.08
CA VAL A 259 -6.04 -16.15 12.04
C VAL A 259 -6.31 -15.65 13.45
N LYS A 260 -6.83 -16.53 14.34
CA LYS A 260 -7.08 -16.21 15.74
C LYS A 260 -5.80 -15.82 16.48
N GLU A 261 -4.72 -16.57 16.29
CA GLU A 261 -3.43 -16.30 16.91
C GLU A 261 -2.84 -14.97 16.42
N ALA A 262 -2.86 -14.73 15.11
CA ALA A 262 -2.27 -13.55 14.49
C ALA A 262 -3.01 -12.24 14.80
N THR A 263 -4.31 -12.28 15.08
CA THR A 263 -5.15 -11.09 15.34
C THR A 263 -5.48 -10.87 16.82
N SER A 264 -5.11 -11.82 17.70
CA SER A 264 -5.28 -11.65 19.14
C SER A 264 -4.19 -10.78 19.74
N PHE A 265 -4.56 -10.03 20.79
CA PHE A 265 -3.64 -9.17 21.53
C PHE A 265 -2.39 -9.95 22.02
N LYS A 266 -1.20 -9.36 21.86
CA LYS A 266 0.08 -9.90 22.33
C LYS A 266 0.79 -8.96 23.29
N ILE A 267 0.85 -7.66 22.98
CA ILE A 267 1.61 -6.70 23.76
C ILE A 267 1.03 -5.29 23.62
N HIS A 268 1.14 -4.47 24.66
CA HIS A 268 0.81 -3.04 24.59
C HIS A 268 2.00 -2.22 24.10
N GLN A 269 1.72 -1.22 23.27
CA GLN A 269 2.70 -0.22 22.84
C GLN A 269 3.20 0.61 24.01
N ASN A 270 2.30 0.95 24.94
CA ASN A 270 2.63 1.60 26.22
C ASN A 270 1.89 0.89 27.36
N PRO A 271 2.60 0.03 28.15
CA PRO A 271 1.99 -0.72 29.23
C PRO A 271 1.56 0.14 30.42
N ASN A 272 2.00 1.40 30.50
CA ASN A 272 1.68 2.29 31.61
C ASN A 272 0.32 3.00 31.43
N LEU A 273 -0.30 2.90 30.26
CA LEU A 273 -1.63 3.47 30.02
C LEU A 273 -2.72 2.53 30.53
N THR A 274 -3.74 3.09 31.21
CA THR A 274 -4.99 2.36 31.49
C THR A 274 -5.79 2.20 30.19
N GLU A 275 -6.81 1.33 30.19
CA GLU A 275 -7.69 1.13 29.04
C GLU A 275 -8.35 2.45 28.61
N ALA A 276 -8.94 3.19 29.55
CA ALA A 276 -9.57 4.47 29.26
C ALA A 276 -8.60 5.51 28.67
N GLN A 277 -7.32 5.48 29.11
CA GLN A 277 -6.30 6.35 28.52
C GLN A 277 -5.93 5.91 27.10
N ARG A 278 -5.83 4.61 26.83
CA ARG A 278 -5.58 4.11 25.47
C ARG A 278 -6.70 4.54 24.52
N ASP A 279 -7.95 4.40 24.94
CA ASP A 279 -9.10 4.79 24.13
C ASP A 279 -9.13 6.31 23.83
N SER A 280 -8.62 7.12 24.76
CA SER A 280 -8.55 8.58 24.58
C SER A 280 -7.42 9.05 23.65
N VAL A 281 -6.40 8.21 23.39
CA VAL A 281 -5.31 8.58 22.49
C VAL A 281 -5.73 8.37 21.03
N ASN A 282 -5.74 7.17 20.56
CA ASN A 282 -6.20 6.71 19.24
C ASN A 282 -5.93 5.21 19.08
N ASP A 283 -6.18 4.68 17.88
CA ASP A 283 -6.00 3.25 17.57
C ASP A 283 -4.55 2.75 17.68
N SER A 284 -3.54 3.63 17.69
CA SER A 284 -2.14 3.22 17.85
C SER A 284 -1.81 2.61 19.21
N MET A 285 -2.65 2.83 20.23
CA MET A 285 -2.41 2.39 21.61
C MET A 285 -3.26 1.18 22.02
N GLN A 286 -4.10 0.63 21.13
CA GLN A 286 -5.02 -0.46 21.45
C GLN A 286 -4.36 -1.84 21.60
N GLY A 287 -3.09 -1.95 21.28
CA GLY A 287 -2.30 -3.18 21.37
C GLY A 287 -1.80 -3.66 20.00
N TYR A 288 -0.81 -4.55 20.06
CA TYR A 288 -0.23 -5.17 18.88
C TYR A 288 -0.42 -6.69 18.91
N CYS A 289 -0.56 -7.27 17.74
CA CYS A 289 -0.75 -8.69 17.49
C CYS A 289 0.48 -9.26 16.77
N TYR A 290 0.31 -10.28 15.94
CA TYR A 290 1.38 -10.76 15.06
C TYR A 290 1.35 -10.01 13.71
N GLN A 291 1.99 -8.83 13.67
CA GLN A 291 2.05 -7.90 12.52
C GLN A 291 0.68 -7.34 12.10
N PHE A 292 -0.26 -7.28 13.04
CA PHE A 292 -1.52 -6.55 12.99
C PHE A 292 -1.62 -5.64 14.22
N TRP A 293 -2.36 -4.56 14.08
CA TRP A 293 -2.69 -3.64 15.16
C TRP A 293 -4.09 -3.95 15.68
N ARG A 294 -4.28 -3.89 16.99
CA ARG A 294 -5.63 -3.80 17.54
C ARG A 294 -6.17 -2.40 17.28
N ALA A 295 -7.49 -2.30 17.14
CA ALA A 295 -8.20 -1.06 16.97
C ALA A 295 -9.39 -1.00 17.93
N ARG A 296 -10.00 0.17 18.06
CA ARG A 296 -11.24 0.37 18.83
C ARG A 296 -12.36 -0.56 18.35
N ASN A 297 -13.43 -0.69 19.15
CA ASN A 297 -14.60 -1.51 18.82
C ASN A 297 -14.23 -2.96 18.47
N ASN A 298 -13.34 -3.57 19.26
CA ASN A 298 -12.88 -4.94 19.10
C ASN A 298 -12.36 -5.28 17.68
N SER A 299 -11.93 -4.27 16.94
CA SER A 299 -11.44 -4.39 15.57
C SER A 299 -9.92 -4.65 15.54
N TYR A 300 -9.40 -4.96 14.36
CA TYR A 300 -7.98 -5.06 14.10
C TYR A 300 -7.68 -4.62 12.66
N MET A 301 -6.41 -4.33 12.38
CA MET A 301 -6.05 -3.78 11.09
C MET A 301 -4.62 -4.12 10.65
N ALA A 302 -4.42 -4.21 9.34
CA ALA A 302 -3.14 -4.00 8.71
C ALA A 302 -2.97 -2.50 8.42
N ASN A 303 -1.80 -1.95 8.73
CA ASN A 303 -1.56 -0.52 8.70
C ASN A 303 -0.21 -0.20 8.06
N GLY A 304 -0.17 0.78 7.18
CA GLY A 304 1.02 1.30 6.53
C GLY A 304 1.17 2.81 6.67
N ALA A 305 2.41 3.27 6.65
CA ALA A 305 2.71 4.70 6.74
C ALA A 305 1.92 5.52 5.72
N TYR A 306 1.61 6.75 6.08
CA TYR A 306 0.82 7.70 5.28
C TYR A 306 -0.63 7.27 5.01
N GLY A 307 -1.21 6.32 5.78
CA GLY A 307 -2.63 6.01 5.68
C GLY A 307 -2.98 4.85 4.74
N GLN A 308 -2.21 3.78 4.75
CA GLN A 308 -2.54 2.54 4.03
C GLN A 308 -3.24 1.59 5.00
N PHE A 309 -4.57 1.47 4.95
CA PHE A 309 -5.33 0.71 5.93
C PHE A 309 -6.16 -0.42 5.32
N VAL A 310 -6.17 -1.55 6.02
CA VAL A 310 -7.18 -2.59 5.92
C VAL A 310 -7.77 -2.75 7.33
N LEU A 311 -8.83 -2.02 7.62
CA LEU A 311 -9.54 -2.07 8.91
C LEU A 311 -10.59 -3.16 8.84
N ILE A 312 -10.51 -4.14 9.76
CA ILE A 312 -11.40 -5.29 9.84
C ILE A 312 -12.22 -5.17 11.11
N MET A 313 -13.54 -5.14 10.98
CA MET A 313 -14.53 -4.95 12.05
C MET A 313 -15.39 -6.22 12.19
N PRO A 314 -14.94 -7.25 12.96
CA PRO A 314 -15.61 -8.54 13.02
C PRO A 314 -17.06 -8.46 13.52
N GLU A 315 -17.32 -7.63 14.53
CA GLU A 315 -18.66 -7.46 15.11
C GLU A 315 -19.67 -6.83 14.13
N LYS A 316 -19.17 -6.16 13.12
CA LYS A 316 -19.99 -5.54 12.07
C LYS A 316 -19.95 -6.30 10.75
N ASP A 317 -19.26 -7.44 10.66
CA ASP A 317 -19.01 -8.15 9.40
C ASP A 317 -18.63 -7.18 8.27
N ALA A 318 -17.67 -6.28 8.55
CA ALA A 318 -17.35 -5.17 7.68
C ALA A 318 -15.84 -4.95 7.58
N ILE A 319 -15.41 -4.36 6.45
CA ILE A 319 -14.02 -3.98 6.20
C ILE A 319 -14.02 -2.61 5.53
N VAL A 320 -13.12 -1.73 5.96
CA VAL A 320 -12.82 -0.49 5.25
C VAL A 320 -11.36 -0.54 4.80
N VAL A 321 -11.15 -0.28 3.52
CA VAL A 321 -9.82 -0.17 2.92
C VAL A 321 -9.67 1.23 2.35
N PHE A 322 -8.55 1.87 2.62
CA PHE A 322 -8.14 3.06 1.89
C PHE A 322 -6.63 3.16 1.74
N THR A 323 -6.23 3.87 0.70
CA THR A 323 -4.87 4.32 0.47
C THR A 323 -4.86 5.83 0.42
N ALA A 324 -3.84 6.44 1.00
CA ALA A 324 -3.75 7.88 1.13
C ALA A 324 -2.30 8.36 1.21
N GLU A 325 -2.08 9.66 1.04
CA GLU A 325 -0.92 10.37 1.55
C GLU A 325 -1.36 11.27 2.70
N SER A 326 -1.08 10.86 3.94
CA SER A 326 -1.57 11.52 5.14
C SER A 326 -0.45 11.92 6.10
N ASN A 327 -0.58 13.12 6.65
CA ASN A 327 0.22 13.57 7.79
C ASN A 327 -0.43 13.24 9.14
N ASP A 328 -1.73 12.89 9.13
CA ASP A 328 -2.50 12.42 10.29
C ASP A 328 -3.26 11.13 9.97
N MET A 329 -2.50 10.03 9.83
CA MET A 329 -3.07 8.73 9.50
C MET A 329 -4.06 8.19 10.56
N TRP A 330 -3.97 8.62 11.82
CA TRP A 330 -4.89 8.19 12.86
C TRP A 330 -6.21 8.94 12.80
N GLY A 331 -6.20 10.21 12.36
CA GLY A 331 -7.39 10.99 12.06
C GLY A 331 -8.27 10.38 10.96
N GLU A 332 -7.69 9.61 10.03
CA GLU A 332 -8.45 8.85 9.04
C GLU A 332 -9.36 7.81 9.71
N LEU A 333 -8.84 7.07 10.70
CA LEU A 333 -9.63 6.10 11.46
C LEU A 333 -10.68 6.80 12.34
N ASP A 334 -10.37 7.96 12.90
CA ASP A 334 -11.36 8.78 13.63
C ASP A 334 -12.56 9.15 12.73
N MET A 335 -12.32 9.43 11.45
CA MET A 335 -13.41 9.65 10.50
C MET A 335 -14.25 8.37 10.26
N VAL A 336 -13.62 7.19 10.20
CA VAL A 336 -14.35 5.90 10.10
C VAL A 336 -15.24 5.70 11.34
N TRP A 337 -14.68 5.87 12.54
CA TRP A 337 -15.41 5.70 13.80
C TRP A 337 -16.55 6.72 13.97
N LYS A 338 -16.35 7.93 13.48
CA LYS A 338 -17.32 9.00 13.62
C LYS A 338 -18.45 8.94 12.60
N TYR A 339 -18.16 8.58 11.36
CA TYR A 339 -19.12 8.73 10.26
C TYR A 339 -19.58 7.40 9.66
N LEU A 340 -18.71 6.38 9.55
CA LEU A 340 -19.10 5.10 8.96
C LEU A 340 -19.61 4.13 9.99
N TYR A 341 -18.88 3.90 11.07
CA TYR A 341 -19.19 2.88 12.07
C TYR A 341 -20.60 3.02 12.67
N PRO A 342 -21.09 4.22 13.07
CA PRO A 342 -22.43 4.38 13.60
C PRO A 342 -23.55 4.15 12.57
N GLY A 343 -23.22 4.24 11.28
CA GLY A 343 -24.14 4.00 10.17
C GLY A 343 -24.30 2.53 9.78
N ILE A 344 -23.61 1.60 10.45
CA ILE A 344 -23.68 0.17 10.18
C ILE A 344 -24.74 -0.47 11.08
N MET A 345 -25.89 -0.82 10.51
CA MET A 345 -27.00 -1.50 11.20
C MET A 345 -26.94 -3.01 11.01
N ASP A 346 -27.60 -3.76 11.89
CA ASP A 346 -27.61 -5.21 11.82
C ASP A 346 -28.56 -5.71 10.71
N GLU A 347 -29.64 -4.97 10.45
CA GLU A 347 -30.67 -5.30 9.46
C GLU A 347 -30.53 -4.42 8.20
N PRO A 348 -30.96 -4.90 7.03
CA PRO A 348 -31.07 -4.07 5.83
C PRO A 348 -31.91 -2.83 6.05
N LEU A 349 -31.54 -1.73 5.42
CA LEU A 349 -32.28 -0.47 5.44
C LEU A 349 -33.25 -0.39 4.25
N PRO A 350 -34.35 0.37 4.38
CA PRO A 350 -35.16 0.74 3.21
C PRO A 350 -34.30 1.39 2.12
N ALA A 351 -34.56 1.02 0.87
CA ALA A 351 -33.85 1.60 -0.25
C ALA A 351 -34.07 3.13 -0.33
N ASP A 352 -32.99 3.89 -0.46
CA ASP A 352 -33.00 5.32 -0.73
C ASP A 352 -32.38 5.55 -2.11
N GLU A 353 -33.19 5.50 -3.15
CA GLU A 353 -32.73 5.64 -4.54
C GLU A 353 -32.04 6.98 -4.79
N ASN A 354 -32.52 8.06 -4.14
CA ASN A 354 -31.93 9.39 -4.32
C ASN A 354 -30.52 9.46 -3.72
N LYS A 355 -30.34 9.00 -2.48
CA LYS A 355 -29.05 8.99 -1.80
C LYS A 355 -28.07 8.00 -2.43
N SER A 356 -28.56 6.84 -2.84
CA SER A 356 -27.76 5.87 -3.58
C SER A 356 -27.25 6.42 -4.94
N ALA A 357 -28.12 7.12 -5.69
CA ALA A 357 -27.72 7.78 -6.92
C ALA A 357 -26.74 8.95 -6.69
N GLU A 358 -26.94 9.74 -5.62
CA GLU A 358 -26.03 10.81 -5.20
C GLU A 358 -24.64 10.22 -4.85
N LEU A 359 -24.60 9.18 -4.02
CA LEU A 359 -23.38 8.49 -3.65
C LEU A 359 -22.63 7.95 -4.87
N LYS A 360 -23.33 7.29 -5.80
CA LYS A 360 -22.73 6.77 -7.03
C LYS A 360 -22.09 7.89 -7.86
N ARG A 361 -22.76 9.03 -8.02
CA ARG A 361 -22.19 10.19 -8.73
C ARG A 361 -20.97 10.75 -8.00
N ARG A 362 -21.04 10.87 -6.65
CA ARG A 362 -19.94 11.39 -5.82
C ARG A 362 -18.69 10.52 -5.93
N LEU A 363 -18.84 9.20 -5.81
CA LEU A 363 -17.75 8.24 -5.93
C LEU A 363 -17.12 8.26 -7.35
N ALA A 364 -17.94 8.40 -8.40
CA ALA A 364 -17.46 8.46 -9.78
C ALA A 364 -16.76 9.78 -10.15
N SER A 365 -16.91 10.83 -9.33
CA SER A 365 -16.33 12.16 -9.58
C SER A 365 -15.16 12.50 -8.66
N LEU A 366 -14.64 11.53 -7.92
CA LEU A 366 -13.48 11.74 -7.03
C LEU A 366 -12.25 12.07 -7.89
N SER A 367 -11.57 13.14 -7.53
CA SER A 367 -10.35 13.58 -8.22
C SER A 367 -9.47 14.39 -7.28
N LEU A 368 -8.15 14.26 -7.46
CA LEU A 368 -7.20 15.17 -6.84
C LEU A 368 -7.14 16.48 -7.61
N PRO A 369 -6.84 17.60 -6.94
CA PRO A 369 -6.72 18.90 -7.60
C PRO A 369 -5.68 18.86 -8.73
N VAL A 370 -6.09 19.24 -9.92
CA VAL A 370 -5.20 19.42 -11.07
C VAL A 370 -4.72 20.88 -11.08
N PRO A 371 -3.41 21.16 -11.27
CA PRO A 371 -2.93 22.51 -11.47
C PRO A 371 -3.68 23.23 -12.60
N PRO A 372 -4.07 24.51 -12.44
CA PRO A 372 -4.86 25.23 -13.44
C PRO A 372 -4.09 25.39 -14.75
N LYS A 373 -4.82 25.46 -15.87
CA LYS A 373 -4.23 25.72 -17.20
C LYS A 373 -3.88 27.19 -17.32
N ASN A 374 -2.72 27.59 -16.80
CA ASN A 374 -2.14 28.91 -17.00
C ASN A 374 -0.94 28.81 -17.93
N SER A 375 -0.70 29.81 -18.77
CA SER A 375 0.40 29.87 -19.73
C SER A 375 1.24 31.13 -19.54
N ASN A 376 2.51 31.04 -19.93
CA ASN A 376 3.41 32.17 -20.10
C ASN A 376 4.23 31.96 -21.38
N GLU A 377 3.62 32.32 -22.52
CA GLU A 377 4.21 32.07 -23.84
C GLU A 377 5.56 32.74 -24.03
N ALA A 378 5.75 33.93 -23.45
CA ALA A 378 7.01 34.68 -23.56
C ALA A 378 8.18 33.91 -22.94
N ILE A 379 8.02 33.43 -21.70
CA ILE A 379 9.07 32.67 -21.01
C ILE A 379 9.18 31.27 -21.63
N SER A 380 8.06 30.59 -21.90
CA SER A 380 8.09 29.26 -22.51
C SER A 380 8.87 29.23 -23.82
N SER A 381 8.66 30.22 -24.70
CA SER A 381 9.38 30.33 -25.97
C SER A 381 10.88 30.61 -25.76
N LEU A 382 11.23 31.41 -24.74
CA LEU A 382 12.61 31.77 -24.42
C LEU A 382 13.44 30.57 -23.94
N ILE A 383 12.83 29.66 -23.12
CA ILE A 383 13.53 28.56 -22.46
C ILE A 383 13.34 27.21 -23.17
N SER A 384 12.37 27.08 -24.08
CA SER A 384 12.06 25.82 -24.77
C SER A 384 13.25 25.28 -25.54
N GLY A 385 13.66 24.07 -25.23
CA GLY A 385 14.77 23.37 -25.86
C GLY A 385 16.15 23.78 -25.36
N LYS A 386 16.26 24.74 -24.45
CA LYS A 386 17.53 25.12 -23.83
C LYS A 386 17.88 24.18 -22.66
N THR A 387 19.18 24.05 -22.43
CA THR A 387 19.72 23.27 -21.30
C THR A 387 19.97 24.19 -20.11
N ILE A 388 19.51 23.78 -18.94
CA ILE A 388 19.80 24.39 -17.65
C ILE A 388 20.88 23.54 -16.98
N THR A 389 22.10 23.99 -16.96
CA THR A 389 23.22 23.33 -16.26
C THR A 389 23.16 23.70 -14.79
N LEU A 390 23.01 22.72 -13.91
CA LEU A 390 22.80 22.92 -12.47
C LEU A 390 24.09 22.92 -11.68
N ALA A 391 24.15 23.73 -10.62
CA ALA A 391 25.22 23.68 -9.63
C ALA A 391 25.20 22.33 -8.90
N GLU A 392 26.35 21.97 -8.28
CA GLU A 392 26.45 20.76 -7.44
C GLU A 392 25.34 20.70 -6.41
N ASN A 393 24.64 19.57 -6.33
CA ASN A 393 23.48 19.41 -5.48
C ASN A 393 23.35 17.98 -4.94
N GLN A 394 22.62 17.83 -3.83
CA GLN A 394 22.44 16.56 -3.14
C GLN A 394 21.72 15.49 -3.97
N ARG A 395 21.00 15.90 -5.04
CA ARG A 395 20.27 14.98 -5.92
C ARG A 395 21.13 14.51 -7.10
N GLN A 396 22.38 14.99 -7.21
CA GLN A 396 23.32 14.65 -8.28
C GLN A 396 22.75 14.93 -9.69
N ILE A 397 21.87 15.94 -9.80
CA ILE A 397 21.31 16.34 -11.09
C ILE A 397 22.29 17.31 -11.76
N GLN A 398 22.78 16.95 -12.94
CA GLN A 398 23.73 17.76 -13.71
C GLN A 398 23.03 18.83 -14.53
N SER A 399 21.95 18.45 -15.20
CA SER A 399 21.22 19.36 -16.08
C SER A 399 19.76 18.99 -16.22
N MET A 400 18.98 19.99 -16.61
CA MET A 400 17.58 19.85 -16.98
C MET A 400 17.31 20.59 -18.29
N SER A 401 16.32 20.16 -19.06
CA SER A 401 15.80 20.93 -20.19
C SER A 401 14.29 20.82 -20.24
N LEU A 402 13.64 21.91 -20.67
CA LEU A 402 12.21 22.02 -20.81
C LEU A 402 11.87 22.21 -22.29
N LYS A 403 10.92 21.45 -22.80
CA LYS A 403 10.43 21.61 -24.17
C LYS A 403 8.91 21.73 -24.16
N PHE A 404 8.40 22.86 -24.62
CA PHE A 404 6.96 23.10 -24.73
C PHE A 404 6.48 22.78 -26.15
N ASN A 405 5.35 22.09 -26.26
CA ASN A 405 4.67 21.78 -27.49
C ASN A 405 3.15 21.74 -27.21
N ASP A 406 2.41 22.71 -27.72
CA ASP A 406 1.00 22.91 -27.39
C ASP A 406 0.76 22.95 -25.86
N ASP A 407 -0.13 22.09 -25.34
CA ASP A 407 -0.46 21.98 -23.92
C ASP A 407 0.47 21.02 -23.15
N LEU A 408 1.59 20.60 -23.74
CA LEU A 408 2.55 19.68 -23.12
C LEU A 408 3.86 20.37 -22.80
N CYS A 409 4.44 20.01 -21.65
CA CYS A 409 5.80 20.34 -21.25
C CYS A 409 6.55 19.03 -21.01
N SER A 410 7.66 18.81 -21.73
CA SER A 410 8.57 17.70 -21.50
C SER A 410 9.77 18.20 -20.71
N LEU A 411 10.07 17.54 -19.58
CA LEU A 411 11.25 17.75 -18.75
C LEU A 411 12.23 16.61 -19.02
N SER A 412 13.42 16.91 -19.56
CA SER A 412 14.56 15.99 -19.53
C SER A 412 15.42 16.32 -18.31
N LEU A 413 15.79 15.29 -17.55
CA LEU A 413 16.59 15.39 -16.32
C LEU A 413 17.78 14.44 -16.44
N LYS A 414 18.98 14.95 -16.32
CA LYS A 414 20.23 14.16 -16.41
C LYS A 414 20.94 14.15 -15.06
N THR A 415 21.26 12.93 -14.60
CA THR A 415 22.13 12.67 -13.45
C THR A 415 23.48 12.11 -13.94
N ASP A 416 24.38 11.75 -13.04
CA ASP A 416 25.65 11.11 -13.38
C ASP A 416 25.44 9.76 -14.09
N GLU A 417 24.40 9.02 -13.73
CA GLU A 417 24.18 7.65 -14.18
C GLU A 417 23.04 7.51 -15.20
N ASN A 418 22.05 8.41 -15.17
CA ASN A 418 20.80 8.23 -15.89
C ASN A 418 20.29 9.52 -16.53
N GLU A 419 19.49 9.35 -17.57
CA GLU A 419 18.67 10.41 -18.17
C GLU A 419 17.21 10.00 -18.15
N TYR A 420 16.34 10.92 -17.68
CA TYR A 420 14.90 10.69 -17.58
C TYR A 420 14.15 11.70 -18.43
N SER A 421 13.06 11.25 -19.06
CA SER A 421 12.13 12.11 -19.78
C SER A 421 10.74 11.99 -19.16
N LEU A 422 10.19 13.13 -18.72
CA LEU A 422 8.92 13.23 -18.04
C LEU A 422 8.01 14.20 -18.79
N THR A 423 6.74 13.89 -18.94
CA THR A 423 5.79 14.74 -19.69
C THR A 423 4.67 15.21 -18.77
N PHE A 424 4.35 16.49 -18.88
CA PHE A 424 3.35 17.19 -18.09
C PHE A 424 2.34 17.86 -19.01
N ALA A 425 1.05 17.90 -18.64
CA ALA A 425 0.05 18.61 -19.41
C ALA A 425 -0.53 19.80 -18.63
N ALA A 426 -0.97 20.83 -19.34
CA ALA A 426 -1.65 21.97 -18.74
C ALA A 426 -3.12 21.65 -18.44
N GLY A 427 -3.55 21.82 -17.19
CA GLY A 427 -4.94 21.66 -16.76
C GLY A 427 -5.50 20.23 -16.81
N LYS A 428 -4.65 19.21 -16.95
CA LYS A 428 -5.02 17.80 -16.88
C LYS A 428 -3.81 16.93 -16.53
N TRP A 429 -4.03 15.70 -16.07
CA TRP A 429 -2.98 14.73 -15.86
C TRP A 429 -2.52 14.09 -17.16
N GLN A 430 -1.20 14.09 -17.42
CA GLN A 430 -0.56 13.32 -18.47
C GLN A 430 0.00 12.03 -17.88
N LEU A 431 -0.60 10.90 -18.25
CA LEU A 431 -0.15 9.59 -17.79
C LEU A 431 1.13 9.16 -18.51
N GLY A 432 1.99 8.43 -17.81
CA GLY A 432 3.26 7.90 -18.34
C GLY A 432 3.89 6.87 -17.42
N GLU A 433 5.12 6.53 -17.73
CA GLU A 433 5.96 5.63 -16.93
C GLU A 433 7.38 6.18 -16.80
N THR A 434 8.06 5.84 -15.70
CA THR A 434 9.46 6.23 -15.49
C THR A 434 10.23 5.20 -14.67
N ASN A 435 11.51 5.03 -14.98
CA ASN A 435 12.45 4.30 -14.12
C ASN A 435 13.02 5.18 -12.99
N MET A 436 12.72 6.50 -13.00
CA MET A 436 13.13 7.39 -11.92
C MET A 436 12.44 6.98 -10.62
N ARG A 437 13.23 6.72 -9.59
CA ARG A 437 12.72 6.37 -8.26
C ARG A 437 12.17 7.61 -7.58
N GLY A 438 10.92 7.50 -7.14
CA GLY A 438 10.20 8.59 -6.48
C GLY A 438 10.58 8.75 -5.01
N PRO A 439 9.95 9.73 -4.33
CA PRO A 439 10.07 9.88 -2.90
C PRO A 439 9.64 8.58 -2.20
N ASN A 440 10.34 8.22 -1.12
CA ASN A 440 9.97 7.07 -0.30
C ASN A 440 10.39 7.30 1.16
N LEU A 441 9.82 6.52 2.08
CA LEU A 441 10.11 6.60 3.51
C LEU A 441 11.54 6.13 3.84
N PHE A 442 12.07 5.19 3.06
CA PHE A 442 13.33 4.51 3.31
C PHE A 442 14.47 5.03 2.41
N THR A 443 14.53 6.34 2.16
CA THR A 443 15.52 6.98 1.29
C THR A 443 16.98 6.68 1.65
N ARG A 444 17.24 6.31 2.91
CA ARG A 444 18.60 5.99 3.40
C ARG A 444 18.90 4.50 3.35
N SER A 445 17.94 3.65 3.03
CA SER A 445 18.21 2.21 2.94
C SER A 445 18.94 1.88 1.64
N ALA A 446 19.83 0.89 1.70
CA ALA A 446 20.64 0.50 0.56
C ALA A 446 19.84 -0.15 -0.58
N ASN A 447 18.58 -0.52 -0.37
CA ASN A 447 17.78 -1.20 -1.38
C ASN A 447 17.19 -0.29 -2.45
N ASN A 448 17.00 1.00 -2.18
CA ASN A 448 16.47 1.99 -3.14
C ASN A 448 15.38 1.41 -4.08
N GLN A 449 14.36 0.76 -3.51
CA GLN A 449 13.25 0.14 -4.25
C GLN A 449 13.68 -0.92 -5.29
N ILE A 450 14.74 -1.69 -5.00
CA ILE A 450 15.22 -2.80 -5.84
C ILE A 450 14.08 -3.81 -6.06
N GLY A 451 13.97 -4.33 -7.29
CA GLY A 451 13.00 -5.36 -7.66
C GLY A 451 11.64 -4.84 -8.10
N LEU A 452 11.38 -3.53 -7.96
CA LEU A 452 10.16 -2.93 -8.50
C LEU A 452 10.31 -2.59 -9.99
N PRO A 453 9.23 -2.75 -10.79
CA PRO A 453 9.17 -2.32 -12.19
C PRO A 453 9.18 -0.79 -12.31
N PRO A 454 9.20 -0.22 -13.53
CA PRO A 454 8.99 1.21 -13.76
C PRO A 454 7.72 1.70 -13.06
N PHE A 455 7.77 2.94 -12.54
CA PHE A 455 6.64 3.56 -11.88
C PHE A 455 5.66 4.16 -12.89
N LYS A 456 4.38 3.99 -12.64
CA LYS A 456 3.31 4.73 -13.29
C LYS A 456 3.29 6.15 -12.75
N ILE A 457 3.20 7.13 -13.62
CA ILE A 457 3.21 8.54 -13.26
C ILE A 457 2.08 9.32 -13.91
N ALA A 458 1.73 10.45 -13.28
CA ALA A 458 0.83 11.46 -13.83
C ALA A 458 1.47 12.84 -13.66
N GLY A 459 1.67 13.56 -14.76
CA GLY A 459 2.32 14.86 -14.81
C GLY A 459 1.34 15.97 -15.16
N ALA A 460 1.35 17.08 -14.41
CA ALA A 460 0.63 18.30 -14.75
C ALA A 460 1.51 19.52 -14.48
N TYR A 461 1.29 20.62 -15.24
CA TYR A 461 2.03 21.85 -15.03
C TYR A 461 1.14 23.09 -15.06
N THR A 462 1.64 24.15 -14.45
CA THR A 462 1.04 25.48 -14.47
C THR A 462 2.11 26.58 -14.39
N TRP A 463 1.79 27.75 -14.92
CA TRP A 463 2.51 28.99 -14.64
C TRP A 463 1.81 29.73 -13.51
N ASN A 464 2.56 30.05 -12.47
CA ASN A 464 2.04 30.79 -11.30
C ASN A 464 2.02 32.32 -11.57
N GLU A 465 1.30 33.09 -10.75
CA GLU A 465 1.21 34.55 -10.85
C GLU A 465 2.58 35.26 -10.70
N ASP A 466 3.50 34.69 -9.92
CA ASP A 466 4.88 35.13 -9.75
C ASP A 466 5.79 34.80 -10.95
N ARG A 467 5.23 34.33 -12.05
CA ARG A 467 5.91 33.90 -13.27
C ARG A 467 6.79 32.64 -13.10
N SER A 468 6.70 31.92 -11.99
CA SER A 468 7.33 30.63 -11.83
C SER A 468 6.58 29.52 -12.58
N LEU A 469 7.32 28.53 -13.11
CA LEU A 469 6.76 27.31 -13.69
C LEU A 469 6.73 26.23 -12.61
N GLU A 470 5.56 25.67 -12.31
CA GLU A 470 5.40 24.53 -11.43
C GLU A 470 5.04 23.27 -12.25
N LEU A 471 5.86 22.22 -12.12
CA LEU A 471 5.55 20.88 -12.64
C LEU A 471 5.23 19.97 -11.45
N THR A 472 4.07 19.33 -11.44
CA THR A 472 3.65 18.36 -10.44
C THR A 472 3.73 16.96 -11.04
N LEU A 473 4.57 16.10 -10.49
CA LEU A 473 4.74 14.70 -10.86
C LEU A 473 4.21 13.80 -9.75
N ARG A 474 3.12 13.08 -10.00
CA ARG A 474 2.58 12.06 -9.10
C ARG A 474 3.04 10.68 -9.52
N TYR A 475 3.46 9.87 -8.54
CA TYR A 475 3.73 8.45 -8.72
C TYR A 475 2.45 7.69 -8.37
N ILE A 476 1.64 7.32 -9.38
CA ILE A 476 0.27 6.82 -9.18
C ILE A 476 0.17 5.31 -8.84
N ASP A 477 1.28 4.64 -8.65
CA ASP A 477 1.39 3.32 -8.00
C ASP A 477 2.12 3.40 -6.64
N CYS A 478 2.22 4.62 -6.13
CA CYS A 478 2.71 5.02 -4.83
C CYS A 478 1.85 6.20 -4.33
N MET A 479 1.96 6.61 -3.06
CA MET A 479 1.22 7.75 -2.55
C MET A 479 1.87 9.10 -2.88
N HIS A 480 3.16 9.13 -3.18
CA HIS A 480 3.96 10.35 -3.18
C HIS A 480 3.94 11.12 -4.49
N HIS A 481 4.25 12.40 -4.38
CA HIS A 481 4.46 13.27 -5.54
C HIS A 481 5.70 14.16 -5.34
N GLN A 482 6.18 14.72 -6.44
CA GLN A 482 7.25 15.71 -6.48
C GLN A 482 6.75 16.97 -7.20
N LYS A 483 7.21 18.13 -6.74
CA LYS A 483 7.04 19.40 -7.44
C LYS A 483 8.40 19.92 -7.87
N TYR A 484 8.49 20.37 -9.11
CA TYR A 484 9.63 21.08 -9.66
C TYR A 484 9.17 22.51 -9.91
N ILE A 485 9.78 23.49 -9.24
CA ILE A 485 9.44 24.90 -9.37
C ILE A 485 10.63 25.62 -9.97
N PHE A 486 10.45 26.18 -11.17
CA PHE A 486 11.48 26.92 -11.89
C PHE A 486 11.18 28.41 -11.83
N ARG A 487 12.16 29.21 -11.41
CA ARG A 487 12.14 30.68 -11.49
C ARG A 487 13.27 31.11 -12.39
N PHE A 488 12.94 31.93 -13.37
CA PHE A 488 13.88 32.39 -14.41
C PHE A 488 14.15 33.88 -14.21
N ASP A 489 15.40 34.32 -14.36
CA ASP A 489 15.77 35.72 -14.37
C ASP A 489 16.25 36.20 -15.74
N ASP A 490 16.48 37.51 -15.85
CA ASP A 490 16.93 38.16 -17.11
C ASP A 490 18.43 37.91 -17.43
N ASN A 491 19.18 37.25 -16.51
CA ASN A 491 20.62 36.98 -16.64
C ASN A 491 20.93 35.55 -17.15
N ASN A 492 19.95 34.86 -17.76
CA ASN A 492 20.05 33.47 -18.16
C ASN A 492 20.33 32.54 -16.98
N THR A 493 19.82 32.83 -15.79
CA THR A 493 19.88 31.92 -14.65
C THR A 493 18.48 31.37 -14.30
N ALA A 494 18.47 30.22 -13.67
CA ALA A 494 17.28 29.59 -13.13
C ALA A 494 17.53 29.14 -11.70
N LEU A 495 16.53 29.34 -10.82
CA LEU A 495 16.47 28.69 -9.52
C LEU A 495 15.46 27.54 -9.61
N VAL A 496 15.88 26.34 -9.22
CA VAL A 496 15.05 25.14 -9.26
C VAL A 496 14.83 24.60 -7.85
N ASP A 497 13.57 24.58 -7.41
CA ASP A 497 13.18 23.88 -6.21
C ASP A 497 12.63 22.51 -6.59
N ILE A 498 13.05 21.46 -5.88
CA ILE A 498 12.49 20.12 -5.98
C ILE A 498 11.95 19.74 -4.62
N ILE A 499 10.63 19.59 -4.52
CA ILE A 499 9.92 19.38 -3.28
C ILE A 499 9.26 18.00 -3.32
N ASP A 500 9.68 17.11 -2.42
CA ASP A 500 9.04 15.81 -2.22
C ASP A 500 7.88 15.95 -1.23
N SER A 501 6.74 15.34 -1.50
CA SER A 501 5.55 15.41 -0.64
C SER A 501 5.80 14.89 0.78
N ASN A 502 6.65 13.88 0.93
CA ASN A 502 7.03 13.31 2.23
C ASN A 502 8.11 14.12 2.99
N SER A 503 8.63 15.20 2.40
CA SER A 503 9.72 16.04 2.95
C SER A 503 9.26 17.41 3.43
N LEU A 504 7.97 17.64 3.62
CA LEU A 504 7.37 18.96 3.93
C LEU A 504 8.00 19.71 5.13
N ARG A 505 8.77 19.04 5.97
CA ARG A 505 9.45 19.65 7.13
C ARG A 505 10.87 20.15 6.85
N LEU A 506 11.51 19.72 5.78
CA LEU A 506 12.90 20.10 5.44
C LEU A 506 12.95 20.43 3.93
N ARG A 507 12.73 21.72 3.59
CA ARG A 507 12.99 22.18 2.23
C ARG A 507 14.50 22.08 1.96
N ALA A 508 14.88 21.32 0.94
CA ALA A 508 16.22 21.38 0.40
C ALA A 508 16.45 22.79 -0.17
N PRO A 509 17.68 23.32 -0.14
CA PRO A 509 18.00 24.61 -0.75
C PRO A 509 17.67 24.56 -2.25
N SER A 510 17.28 25.72 -2.80
CA SER A 510 17.11 25.89 -4.25
C SER A 510 18.43 25.60 -4.97
N ILE A 511 18.34 24.96 -6.13
CA ILE A 511 19.49 24.64 -6.97
C ILE A 511 19.64 25.76 -8.01
N GLU A 512 20.80 26.39 -8.05
CA GLU A 512 21.11 27.38 -9.08
C GLU A 512 21.45 26.70 -10.41
N GLY A 513 21.02 27.28 -11.52
CA GLY A 513 21.28 26.79 -12.85
C GLY A 513 21.58 27.90 -13.86
N THR A 514 22.39 27.60 -14.86
CA THR A 514 22.69 28.50 -15.97
C THR A 514 22.05 27.99 -17.25
N ILE A 515 21.29 28.85 -17.93
CA ILE A 515 20.57 28.53 -19.17
C ILE A 515 21.49 28.73 -20.36
N GLN A 516 21.66 27.68 -21.17
CA GLN A 516 22.54 27.67 -22.35
C GLN A 516 21.75 27.46 -23.64
#